data_b3028f7382ae0cf71b19d411b86ca052
#
_entry.id   b3028f7382ae0cf71b19d411b86ca052
#
_cell.length_a   1.000
_cell.length_b   1.000
_cell.length_c   1.000
_cell.angle_alpha   90.00
_cell.angle_beta   90.00
_cell.angle_gamma   90.00
#
_symmetry.space_group_name_H-M   'P 1'
#
loop_
_entity.id
_entity.type
_entity.pdbx_description
1 polymer ?
#
loop_
_entity_poly.entity_id
_entity_poly.type
_entity_poly.pdbx_seq_one_letter_code
_entity_poly.pdbx_strand_id
1 'polypeptide(L)'
;MIVFYARVSTTEQTTAHQRTQAVQAGFKIDKVAADEGISGVSTTLAERPEGKRLFDMLRAGATLVVRWVDRLGRNYTDVVDMIREFMRRGVIIKTVINGMTFDGSTADPMQCAVRDALIAFMAATAQAQAEATKSAQRAGIDHKRRAQPSAYLGRKPSYDRATFDCIKLALDSARPPSLSAIARAEGLTKQTVFRLKQDPEAALAALDAWGL
;
A
#
# COMPACT_ATOMS: atom_id res chain seq x y z
N MET A 1 -17.55 -23.46 14.47
CA MET A 1 -17.72 -22.88 13.12
C MET A 1 -16.36 -22.63 12.50
N ILE A 2 -16.14 -23.13 11.27
CA ILE A 2 -14.89 -22.95 10.52
C ILE A 2 -15.17 -22.04 9.32
N VAL A 3 -14.53 -20.87 9.30
CA VAL A 3 -14.64 -19.89 8.21
C VAL A 3 -13.35 -19.89 7.41
N PHE A 4 -13.44 -20.08 6.10
CA PHE A 4 -12.30 -19.94 5.20
C PHE A 4 -12.30 -18.54 4.59
N TYR A 5 -11.19 -17.80 4.75
CA TYR A 5 -11.00 -16.51 4.14
C TYR A 5 -10.00 -16.59 2.98
N ALA A 6 -10.44 -16.10 1.82
CA ALA A 6 -9.62 -16.01 0.61
C ALA A 6 -9.51 -14.55 0.15
N ARG A 7 -8.38 -14.20 -0.47
CA ARG A 7 -8.19 -12.95 -1.19
C ARG A 7 -7.45 -13.23 -2.48
N VAL A 8 -8.01 -12.76 -3.59
CA VAL A 8 -7.40 -12.85 -4.93
C VAL A 8 -7.33 -11.46 -5.55
N SER A 9 -6.16 -11.07 -6.04
CA SER A 9 -5.94 -9.78 -6.70
C SER A 9 -6.12 -9.84 -8.22
N THR A 10 -6.08 -11.04 -8.80
CA THR A 10 -6.21 -11.29 -10.24
C THR A 10 -7.08 -12.51 -10.51
N THR A 11 -7.67 -12.56 -11.70
CA THR A 11 -8.59 -13.61 -12.16
C THR A 11 -7.96 -15.00 -12.34
N GLU A 12 -6.62 -15.12 -12.32
CA GLU A 12 -5.93 -16.39 -12.56
C GLU A 12 -5.90 -17.35 -11.35
N GLN A 13 -6.05 -16.84 -10.12
CA GLN A 13 -6.19 -17.68 -8.93
C GLN A 13 -7.62 -17.56 -8.39
N THR A 14 -8.49 -18.45 -8.78
CA THR A 14 -9.87 -18.45 -8.28
C THR A 14 -9.93 -18.79 -6.79
N THR A 15 -10.85 -18.16 -6.07
CA THR A 15 -11.20 -18.49 -4.68
C THR A 15 -11.56 -19.98 -4.53
N ALA A 16 -12.14 -20.57 -5.56
CA ALA A 16 -12.44 -21.99 -5.65
C ALA A 16 -11.20 -22.87 -5.50
N HIS A 17 -10.10 -22.54 -6.17
CA HIS A 17 -8.85 -23.30 -6.06
C HIS A 17 -8.27 -23.24 -4.64
N GLN A 18 -8.26 -22.05 -4.01
CA GLN A 18 -7.78 -21.91 -2.62
C GLN A 18 -8.66 -22.69 -1.63
N ARG A 19 -9.98 -22.68 -1.84
CA ARG A 19 -10.92 -23.49 -1.06
C ARG A 19 -10.64 -25.00 -1.23
N THR A 20 -10.42 -25.47 -2.46
CA THR A 20 -10.09 -26.88 -2.72
C THR A 20 -8.83 -27.31 -1.97
N GLN A 21 -7.79 -26.48 -1.96
CA GLN A 21 -6.57 -26.75 -1.18
C GLN A 21 -6.86 -26.87 0.32
N ALA A 22 -7.73 -26.02 0.87
CA ALA A 22 -8.10 -26.09 2.28
C ALA A 22 -8.89 -27.39 2.61
N VAL A 23 -9.81 -27.80 1.73
CA VAL A 23 -10.55 -29.06 1.88
C VAL A 23 -9.61 -30.27 1.79
N GLN A 24 -8.67 -30.27 0.83
CA GLN A 24 -7.65 -31.33 0.70
C GLN A 24 -6.72 -31.40 1.94
N ALA A 25 -6.47 -30.26 2.59
CA ALA A 25 -5.75 -30.20 3.87
C ALA A 25 -6.59 -30.67 5.08
N GLY A 26 -7.81 -31.16 4.84
CA GLY A 26 -8.67 -31.74 5.87
C GLY A 26 -9.62 -30.78 6.59
N PHE A 27 -9.72 -29.52 6.15
CA PHE A 27 -10.62 -28.55 6.78
C PHE A 27 -12.08 -28.74 6.30
N LYS A 28 -13.00 -28.92 7.26
CA LYS A 28 -14.46 -28.90 7.01
C LYS A 28 -14.96 -27.46 7.07
N ILE A 29 -15.02 -26.78 5.93
CA ILE A 29 -15.35 -25.36 5.84
C ILE A 29 -16.87 -25.18 5.92
N ASP A 30 -17.33 -24.45 6.95
CA ASP A 30 -18.76 -24.10 7.12
C ASP A 30 -19.15 -22.89 6.30
N LYS A 31 -18.25 -21.86 6.22
CA LYS A 31 -18.49 -20.62 5.47
C LYS A 31 -17.23 -20.20 4.73
N VAL A 32 -17.44 -19.50 3.61
CA VAL A 32 -16.37 -18.87 2.83
C VAL A 32 -16.61 -17.38 2.80
N ALA A 33 -15.59 -16.61 3.10
CA ALA A 33 -15.53 -15.17 2.90
C ALA A 33 -14.39 -14.89 1.90
N ALA A 34 -14.69 -14.19 0.81
CA ALA A 34 -13.71 -14.01 -0.26
C ALA A 34 -13.74 -12.58 -0.79
N ASP A 35 -12.59 -11.93 -0.77
CA ASP A 35 -12.37 -10.62 -1.38
C ASP A 35 -11.69 -10.81 -2.73
N GLU A 36 -12.41 -10.50 -3.83
CA GLU A 36 -11.94 -10.63 -5.20
C GLU A 36 -11.61 -9.26 -5.80
N GLY A 37 -10.51 -9.20 -6.58
CA GLY A 37 -10.04 -7.96 -7.19
C GLY A 37 -9.46 -6.94 -6.21
N ILE A 38 -9.26 -7.31 -4.94
CA ILE A 38 -8.79 -6.41 -3.90
C ILE A 38 -7.28 -6.58 -3.68
N SER A 39 -6.55 -5.44 -3.78
CA SER A 39 -5.12 -5.41 -3.52
C SER A 39 -4.80 -5.74 -2.07
N GLY A 40 -3.87 -6.70 -1.87
CA GLY A 40 -3.38 -7.03 -0.53
C GLY A 40 -2.43 -6.01 0.06
N VAL A 41 -1.88 -5.10 -0.75
CA VAL A 41 -0.85 -4.14 -0.35
C VAL A 41 -1.45 -2.78 0.04
N SER A 42 -2.59 -2.42 -0.54
CA SER A 42 -3.20 -1.10 -0.34
C SER A 42 -4.30 -1.06 0.72
N THR A 43 -4.94 -2.20 1.04
CA THR A 43 -6.10 -2.25 1.95
C THR A 43 -5.85 -3.12 3.17
N THR A 44 -6.22 -2.65 4.35
CA THR A 44 -6.25 -3.45 5.59
C THR A 44 -7.39 -4.48 5.53
N LEU A 45 -7.33 -5.50 6.38
CA LEU A 45 -8.40 -6.51 6.47
C LEU A 45 -9.76 -5.85 6.81
N ALA A 46 -9.77 -4.87 7.70
CA ALA A 46 -10.99 -4.19 8.13
C ALA A 46 -11.61 -3.27 7.06
N GLU A 47 -10.84 -2.86 6.05
CA GLU A 47 -11.32 -2.07 4.91
C GLU A 47 -11.91 -2.93 3.79
N ARG A 48 -11.59 -4.23 3.77
CA ARG A 48 -12.09 -5.17 2.75
C ARG A 48 -13.51 -5.60 3.11
N PRO A 49 -14.45 -5.67 2.15
CA PRO A 49 -15.85 -6.00 2.41
C PRO A 49 -16.02 -7.33 3.18
N GLU A 50 -15.44 -8.42 2.68
CA GLU A 50 -15.54 -9.72 3.33
C GLU A 50 -14.58 -9.83 4.52
N GLY A 51 -13.42 -9.18 4.48
CA GLY A 51 -12.52 -9.04 5.61
C GLY A 51 -13.21 -8.40 6.83
N LYS A 52 -13.95 -7.31 6.63
CA LYS A 52 -14.74 -6.66 7.67
C LYS A 52 -15.78 -7.59 8.28
N ARG A 53 -16.46 -8.39 7.45
CA ARG A 53 -17.48 -9.35 7.92
C ARG A 53 -16.91 -10.44 8.82
N LEU A 54 -15.60 -10.76 8.73
CA LEU A 54 -14.96 -11.72 9.63
C LEU A 54 -15.06 -11.28 11.08
N PHE A 55 -14.97 -9.97 11.36
CA PHE A 55 -15.07 -9.44 12.72
C PHE A 55 -16.48 -9.65 13.34
N ASP A 56 -17.50 -9.75 12.51
CA ASP A 56 -18.87 -10.00 12.93
C ASP A 56 -19.19 -11.51 12.99
N MET A 57 -18.61 -12.30 12.10
CA MET A 57 -18.85 -13.73 12.01
C MET A 57 -18.09 -14.57 13.05
N LEU A 58 -16.82 -14.18 13.34
CA LEU A 58 -15.96 -14.94 14.21
C LEU A 58 -16.22 -14.61 15.67
N ARG A 59 -16.52 -15.66 16.46
CA ARG A 59 -16.71 -15.61 17.91
C ARG A 59 -15.71 -16.52 18.60
N ALA A 60 -15.58 -16.43 19.91
CA ALA A 60 -14.73 -17.30 20.69
C ALA A 60 -14.98 -18.78 20.35
N GLY A 61 -13.91 -19.54 20.14
CA GLY A 61 -13.94 -20.93 19.69
C GLY A 61 -14.21 -21.14 18.20
N ALA A 62 -14.44 -20.07 17.40
CA ALA A 62 -14.48 -20.19 15.94
C ALA A 62 -13.06 -20.36 15.37
N THR A 63 -12.98 -21.05 14.22
CA THR A 63 -11.71 -21.22 13.51
C THR A 63 -11.72 -20.41 12.21
N LEU A 64 -10.72 -19.55 12.04
CA LEU A 64 -10.41 -18.84 10.80
C LEU A 64 -9.34 -19.62 10.05
N VAL A 65 -9.65 -20.12 8.86
CA VAL A 65 -8.70 -20.79 7.99
C VAL A 65 -8.31 -19.84 6.86
N VAL A 66 -7.00 -19.65 6.67
CA VAL A 66 -6.43 -18.85 5.57
C VAL A 66 -5.40 -19.69 4.82
N ARG A 67 -5.22 -19.41 3.52
CA ARG A 67 -4.17 -20.10 2.75
C ARG A 67 -2.79 -19.84 3.36
N TRP A 68 -2.50 -18.59 3.65
CA TRP A 68 -1.29 -18.09 4.32
C TRP A 68 -1.61 -16.83 5.12
N VAL A 69 -0.81 -16.47 6.11
CA VAL A 69 -1.06 -15.31 6.99
C VAL A 69 -1.06 -13.97 6.26
N ASP A 70 -0.43 -13.85 5.08
CA ASP A 70 -0.42 -12.65 4.24
C ASP A 70 -1.82 -12.23 3.77
N ARG A 71 -2.80 -13.10 3.89
CA ARG A 71 -4.20 -12.76 3.59
C ARG A 71 -4.79 -11.80 4.62
N LEU A 72 -4.24 -11.78 5.83
CA LEU A 72 -4.77 -11.01 6.97
C LEU A 72 -4.32 -9.54 7.02
N GLY A 73 -3.33 -9.12 6.21
CA GLY A 73 -2.82 -7.74 6.24
C GLY A 73 -2.20 -7.28 4.94
N ARG A 74 -1.77 -6.01 4.91
CA ARG A 74 -1.01 -5.39 3.79
C ARG A 74 0.48 -5.70 3.89
N ASN A 75 0.94 -5.80 5.10
CA ASN A 75 2.31 -6.05 5.49
C ASN A 75 2.32 -6.93 6.74
N TYR A 76 3.49 -7.35 7.18
CA TYR A 76 3.59 -8.23 8.33
C TYR A 76 3.16 -7.59 9.65
N THR A 77 3.32 -6.29 9.83
CA THR A 77 2.83 -5.60 11.03
C THR A 77 1.31 -5.72 11.12
N ASP A 78 0.60 -5.39 10.03
CA ASP A 78 -0.86 -5.57 9.94
C ASP A 78 -1.25 -7.04 10.21
N VAL A 79 -0.49 -8.01 9.68
CA VAL A 79 -0.75 -9.45 9.88
C VAL A 79 -0.62 -9.82 11.36
N VAL A 80 0.45 -9.39 12.02
CA VAL A 80 0.67 -9.65 13.46
C VAL A 80 -0.45 -9.03 14.30
N ASP A 81 -0.84 -7.80 13.99
CA ASP A 81 -1.91 -7.10 14.71
C ASP A 81 -3.25 -7.81 14.53
N MET A 82 -3.55 -8.30 13.32
CA MET A 82 -4.77 -9.07 13.07
C MET A 82 -4.76 -10.44 13.75
N ILE A 83 -3.64 -11.13 13.78
CA ILE A 83 -3.50 -12.39 14.52
C ILE A 83 -3.78 -12.13 16.01
N ARG A 84 -3.15 -11.12 16.60
CA ARG A 84 -3.37 -10.75 18.01
C ARG A 84 -4.82 -10.37 18.29
N GLU A 85 -5.45 -9.60 17.41
CA GLU A 85 -6.84 -9.18 17.56
C GLU A 85 -7.80 -10.37 17.55
N PHE A 86 -7.68 -11.29 16.58
CA PHE A 86 -8.53 -12.47 16.54
C PHE A 86 -8.26 -13.41 17.70
N MET A 87 -7.02 -13.56 18.12
CA MET A 87 -6.67 -14.35 19.30
C MET A 87 -7.29 -13.77 20.59
N ARG A 88 -7.23 -12.44 20.77
CA ARG A 88 -7.88 -11.75 21.90
C ARG A 88 -9.39 -12.00 21.95
N ARG A 89 -10.01 -12.23 20.79
CA ARG A 89 -11.42 -12.62 20.67
C ARG A 89 -11.66 -14.13 20.89
N GLY A 90 -10.63 -14.90 21.21
CA GLY A 90 -10.73 -16.35 21.40
C GLY A 90 -10.89 -17.13 20.09
N VAL A 91 -10.50 -16.55 18.94
CA VAL A 91 -10.54 -17.19 17.62
C VAL A 91 -9.27 -18.00 17.39
N ILE A 92 -9.41 -19.18 16.79
CA ILE A 92 -8.30 -20.03 16.37
C ILE A 92 -7.99 -19.73 14.90
N ILE A 93 -6.75 -19.32 14.58
CA ILE A 93 -6.33 -19.11 13.19
C ILE A 93 -5.49 -20.30 12.74
N LYS A 94 -5.81 -20.84 11.57
CA LYS A 94 -5.06 -21.95 10.95
C LYS A 94 -4.67 -21.60 9.51
N THR A 95 -3.44 -21.98 9.13
CA THR A 95 -2.95 -21.82 7.78
C THR A 95 -2.90 -23.13 7.02
N VAL A 96 -3.22 -23.10 5.71
CA VAL A 96 -3.24 -24.28 4.85
C VAL A 96 -1.83 -24.72 4.45
N ILE A 97 -0.96 -23.77 4.03
CA ILE A 97 0.33 -24.12 3.40
C ILE A 97 1.31 -24.76 4.38
N ASN A 98 1.44 -24.24 5.58
CA ASN A 98 2.45 -24.71 6.55
C ASN A 98 1.89 -25.23 7.86
N GLY A 99 0.57 -25.39 7.94
CA GLY A 99 -0.09 -26.00 9.11
C GLY A 99 0.06 -25.20 10.42
N MET A 100 0.39 -23.89 10.35
CA MET A 100 0.50 -23.08 11.58
C MET A 100 -0.86 -22.91 12.24
N THR A 101 -0.85 -22.94 13.57
CA THR A 101 -2.03 -22.70 14.41
C THR A 101 -1.72 -21.60 15.42
N PHE A 102 -2.56 -20.56 15.44
CA PHE A 102 -2.56 -19.52 16.46
C PHE A 102 -3.87 -19.65 17.23
N ASP A 103 -3.78 -20.29 18.40
CA ASP A 103 -4.95 -20.59 19.21
C ASP A 103 -5.17 -19.51 20.27
N GLY A 104 -6.20 -18.68 20.04
CA GLY A 104 -6.64 -17.65 20.99
C GLY A 104 -7.50 -18.19 22.13
N SER A 105 -7.93 -19.46 22.06
CA SER A 105 -8.78 -20.08 23.08
C SER A 105 -7.99 -20.89 24.11
N THR A 106 -6.70 -21.19 23.84
CA THR A 106 -5.89 -22.01 24.75
C THR A 106 -5.53 -21.26 26.03
N ALA A 107 -5.66 -21.95 27.17
CA ALA A 107 -5.17 -21.49 28.46
C ALA A 107 -3.88 -22.21 28.88
N ASP A 108 -3.34 -23.13 28.05
CA ASP A 108 -2.10 -23.84 28.35
C ASP A 108 -0.90 -22.87 28.24
N PRO A 109 -0.13 -22.65 29.33
CA PRO A 109 0.97 -21.73 29.36
C PRO A 109 2.07 -22.03 28.32
N MET A 110 2.34 -23.32 28.04
CA MET A 110 3.35 -23.73 27.08
C MET A 110 2.91 -23.39 25.64
N GLN A 111 1.66 -23.68 25.28
CA GLN A 111 1.11 -23.34 23.98
C GLN A 111 1.03 -21.82 23.79
N CYS A 112 0.67 -21.08 24.83
CA CYS A 112 0.71 -19.61 24.82
C CYS A 112 2.13 -19.10 24.54
N ALA A 113 3.14 -19.61 25.23
CA ALA A 113 4.53 -19.19 25.05
C ALA A 113 5.06 -19.50 23.64
N VAL A 114 4.80 -20.69 23.09
CA VAL A 114 5.18 -21.07 21.72
C VAL A 114 4.52 -20.16 20.69
N ARG A 115 3.23 -19.92 20.84
CA ARG A 115 2.45 -19.00 19.98
C ARG A 115 3.02 -17.59 19.99
N ASP A 116 3.29 -17.04 21.19
CA ASP A 116 3.79 -15.67 21.33
C ASP A 116 5.21 -15.54 20.77
N ALA A 117 6.04 -16.59 20.92
CA ALA A 117 7.36 -16.66 20.29
C ALA A 117 7.27 -16.67 18.77
N LEU A 118 6.33 -17.42 18.18
CA LEU A 118 6.11 -17.41 16.72
C LEU A 118 5.67 -16.04 16.21
N ILE A 119 4.77 -15.37 16.94
CA ILE A 119 4.31 -14.02 16.57
C ILE A 119 5.46 -13.02 16.66
N ALA A 120 6.29 -13.08 17.70
CA ALA A 120 7.46 -12.23 17.85
C ALA A 120 8.49 -12.47 16.74
N PHE A 121 8.76 -13.72 16.39
CA PHE A 121 9.64 -14.08 15.27
C PHE A 121 9.12 -13.55 13.93
N MET A 122 7.83 -13.70 13.66
CA MET A 122 7.20 -13.16 12.46
C MET A 122 7.31 -11.64 12.40
N ALA A 123 7.08 -10.93 13.50
CA ALA A 123 7.20 -9.48 13.57
C ALA A 123 8.64 -9.02 13.28
N ALA A 124 9.64 -9.70 13.88
CA ALA A 124 11.05 -9.37 13.67
C ALA A 124 11.51 -9.60 12.21
N THR A 125 11.13 -10.74 11.62
CA THR A 125 11.45 -11.03 10.21
C THR A 125 10.78 -10.06 9.25
N ALA A 126 9.57 -9.64 9.55
CA ALA A 126 8.85 -8.64 8.81
C ALA A 126 9.52 -7.27 8.81
N GLN A 127 9.96 -6.82 9.98
CA GLN A 127 10.69 -5.58 10.11
C GLN A 127 12.00 -5.62 9.32
N ALA A 128 12.77 -6.70 9.44
CA ALA A 128 14.00 -6.88 8.69
C ALA A 128 13.77 -6.82 7.16
N GLN A 129 12.72 -7.47 6.66
CA GLN A 129 12.35 -7.39 5.24
C GLN A 129 11.94 -5.99 4.80
N ALA A 130 11.19 -5.26 5.62
CA ALA A 130 10.78 -3.89 5.32
C ALA A 130 11.98 -2.95 5.25
N GLU A 131 12.94 -3.09 6.16
CA GLU A 131 14.20 -2.33 6.15
C GLU A 131 15.06 -2.66 4.94
N ALA A 132 15.23 -3.94 4.60
CA ALA A 132 15.95 -4.37 3.41
C ALA A 132 15.32 -3.82 2.12
N THR A 133 13.99 -3.86 2.01
CA THR A 133 13.26 -3.30 0.87
C THR A 133 13.46 -1.79 0.74
N LYS A 134 13.35 -1.03 1.85
CA LYS A 134 13.62 0.41 1.87
C LYS A 134 15.05 0.74 1.46
N SER A 135 16.01 -0.03 1.94
CA SER A 135 17.43 0.13 1.59
C SER A 135 17.66 -0.11 0.09
N ALA A 136 17.10 -1.19 -0.46
CA ALA A 136 17.19 -1.50 -1.88
C ALA A 136 16.52 -0.43 -2.77
N GLN A 137 15.36 0.08 -2.35
CA GLN A 137 14.68 1.17 -3.05
C GLN A 137 15.50 2.46 -3.06
N ARG A 138 16.10 2.84 -1.91
CA ARG A 138 16.99 4.02 -1.82
C ARG A 138 18.19 3.86 -2.73
N ALA A 139 18.87 2.70 -2.68
CA ALA A 139 20.00 2.41 -3.55
C ALA A 139 19.61 2.49 -5.04
N GLY A 140 18.44 1.98 -5.43
CA GLY A 140 17.92 2.08 -6.79
C GLY A 140 17.62 3.52 -7.22
N ILE A 141 17.04 4.34 -6.33
CA ILE A 141 16.80 5.77 -6.58
C ILE A 141 18.13 6.51 -6.77
N ASP A 142 19.10 6.28 -5.88
CA ASP A 142 20.41 6.94 -5.94
C ASP A 142 21.19 6.54 -7.18
N HIS A 143 21.15 5.26 -7.55
CA HIS A 143 21.75 4.78 -8.81
C HIS A 143 21.11 5.47 -10.01
N LYS A 144 19.78 5.55 -10.06
CA LYS A 144 19.06 6.20 -11.17
C LYS A 144 19.32 7.69 -11.25
N ARG A 145 19.41 8.40 -10.11
CA ARG A 145 19.78 9.82 -10.06
C ARG A 145 21.17 10.08 -10.62
N ARG A 146 22.14 9.19 -10.33
CA ARG A 146 23.52 9.30 -10.86
C ARG A 146 23.57 8.98 -12.35
N ALA A 147 22.84 7.96 -12.81
CA ALA A 147 22.83 7.55 -14.22
C ALA A 147 22.02 8.52 -15.10
N GLN A 148 21.01 9.17 -14.57
CA GLN A 148 20.13 10.11 -15.26
C GLN A 148 19.89 11.33 -14.36
N PRO A 149 20.68 12.41 -14.49
CA PRO A 149 20.52 13.62 -13.69
C PRO A 149 19.13 14.24 -13.74
N SER A 150 18.41 14.07 -14.86
CA SER A 150 17.01 14.52 -15.02
C SER A 150 15.99 13.60 -14.34
N ALA A 151 16.39 12.43 -13.83
CA ALA A 151 15.47 11.54 -13.13
C ALA A 151 15.04 12.19 -11.80
N TYR A 152 13.74 12.13 -11.52
CA TYR A 152 13.13 12.69 -10.30
C TYR A 152 13.13 14.22 -10.18
N LEU A 153 13.40 14.98 -11.26
CA LEU A 153 13.22 16.43 -11.30
C LEU A 153 11.74 16.86 -11.36
N GLY A 154 10.82 15.91 -11.43
CA GLY A 154 9.41 16.18 -11.62
C GLY A 154 9.05 16.38 -13.09
N ARG A 155 7.93 17.06 -13.34
CA ARG A 155 7.48 17.36 -14.70
C ARG A 155 8.34 18.46 -15.31
N LYS A 156 8.86 18.24 -16.54
CA LYS A 156 9.58 19.25 -17.29
C LYS A 156 8.70 20.49 -17.49
N PRO A 157 9.22 21.71 -17.22
CA PRO A 157 8.52 22.95 -17.53
C PRO A 157 8.08 22.99 -19.00
N SER A 158 6.90 23.53 -19.27
CA SER A 158 6.38 23.74 -20.62
C SER A 158 6.78 25.08 -21.22
N TYR A 159 7.70 25.78 -20.58
CA TYR A 159 8.23 27.12 -20.97
C TYR A 159 9.75 27.11 -20.71
N ASP A 160 10.44 27.99 -21.37
CA ASP A 160 11.87 28.27 -21.23
C ASP A 160 12.13 29.57 -20.47
N ARG A 161 13.40 29.93 -20.31
CA ARG A 161 13.82 31.16 -19.62
C ARG A 161 13.30 32.41 -20.30
N ALA A 162 13.35 32.48 -21.64
CA ALA A 162 12.88 33.64 -22.41
C ALA A 162 11.38 33.83 -22.22
N THR A 163 10.59 32.76 -22.29
CA THR A 163 9.15 32.79 -22.04
C THR A 163 8.83 33.23 -20.62
N PHE A 164 9.60 32.75 -19.65
CA PHE A 164 9.44 33.14 -18.24
C PHE A 164 9.68 34.65 -18.06
N ASP A 165 10.76 35.19 -18.64
CA ASP A 165 11.11 36.61 -18.54
C ASP A 165 10.07 37.50 -19.23
N CYS A 166 9.53 37.08 -20.38
CA CYS A 166 8.41 37.78 -21.04
C CYS A 166 7.16 37.85 -20.18
N ILE A 167 6.80 36.71 -19.56
CA ILE A 167 5.63 36.64 -18.66
C ILE A 167 5.85 37.52 -17.43
N LYS A 168 7.03 37.51 -16.84
CA LYS A 168 7.36 38.33 -15.68
C LYS A 168 7.28 39.83 -16.05
N LEU A 169 7.86 40.22 -17.15
CA LEU A 169 7.79 41.61 -17.62
C LEU A 169 6.33 42.06 -17.85
N ALA A 170 5.51 41.20 -18.45
CA ALA A 170 4.10 41.48 -18.67
C ALA A 170 3.30 41.63 -17.35
N LEU A 171 3.62 40.79 -16.34
CA LEU A 171 2.98 40.84 -15.03
C LEU A 171 3.39 42.08 -14.21
N ASP A 172 4.63 42.53 -14.36
CA ASP A 172 5.21 43.69 -13.64
C ASP A 172 4.90 45.01 -14.31
N SER A 173 4.21 45.02 -15.46
CA SER A 173 3.87 46.23 -16.19
C SER A 173 2.85 47.10 -15.43
N ALA A 174 2.85 48.43 -15.68
CA ALA A 174 1.94 49.38 -15.03
C ALA A 174 0.44 49.04 -15.24
N ARG A 175 0.10 48.33 -16.32
CA ARG A 175 -1.25 47.84 -16.64
C ARG A 175 -1.14 46.37 -17.09
N PRO A 176 -1.02 45.42 -16.17
CA PRO A 176 -0.78 44.03 -16.53
C PRO A 176 -1.99 43.46 -17.29
N PRO A 177 -1.74 42.75 -18.41
CA PRO A 177 -2.78 42.05 -19.14
C PRO A 177 -3.41 40.95 -18.25
N SER A 178 -4.60 40.47 -18.62
CA SER A 178 -5.19 39.33 -17.89
C SER A 178 -4.31 38.06 -18.04
N LEU A 179 -4.31 37.20 -17.04
CA LEU A 179 -3.55 35.93 -17.08
C LEU A 179 -3.91 35.09 -18.30
N SER A 180 -5.15 35.18 -18.77
CA SER A 180 -5.59 34.46 -19.97
C SER A 180 -5.03 35.09 -21.27
N ALA A 181 -4.82 36.38 -21.28
CA ALA A 181 -4.21 37.10 -22.45
C ALA A 181 -2.71 36.75 -22.53
N ILE A 182 -2.00 36.80 -21.39
CA ILE A 182 -0.58 36.40 -21.30
C ILE A 182 -0.41 34.92 -21.71
N ALA A 183 -1.24 34.03 -21.17
CA ALA A 183 -1.19 32.59 -21.48
C ALA A 183 -1.37 32.34 -23.00
N ARG A 184 -2.29 33.07 -23.65
CA ARG A 184 -2.54 32.93 -25.09
C ARG A 184 -1.37 33.45 -25.91
N ALA A 185 -0.77 34.57 -25.51
CA ALA A 185 0.38 35.17 -26.21
C ALA A 185 1.60 34.22 -26.18
N GLU A 186 1.83 33.56 -25.06
CA GLU A 186 2.99 32.67 -24.84
C GLU A 186 2.70 31.21 -25.18
N GLY A 187 1.51 30.87 -25.68
CA GLY A 187 1.14 29.48 -25.99
C GLY A 187 1.01 28.54 -24.76
N LEU A 188 0.77 29.11 -23.58
CA LEU A 188 0.69 28.39 -22.32
C LEU A 188 -0.75 28.29 -21.80
N THR A 189 -0.94 27.49 -20.74
CA THR A 189 -2.22 27.47 -20.04
C THR A 189 -2.30 28.60 -19.00
N LYS A 190 -3.50 29.11 -18.75
CA LYS A 190 -3.75 30.10 -17.69
C LYS A 190 -3.22 29.63 -16.34
N GLN A 191 -3.35 28.31 -16.06
CA GLN A 191 -2.86 27.69 -14.83
C GLN A 191 -1.33 27.79 -14.69
N THR A 192 -0.59 27.62 -15.79
CA THR A 192 0.87 27.78 -15.81
C THR A 192 1.24 29.22 -15.45
N VAL A 193 0.65 30.20 -16.11
CA VAL A 193 0.91 31.65 -15.86
C VAL A 193 0.53 32.02 -14.41
N PHE A 194 -0.57 31.46 -13.90
CA PHE A 194 -0.99 31.68 -12.51
C PHE A 194 0.07 31.16 -11.51
N ARG A 195 0.63 29.95 -11.73
CA ARG A 195 1.70 29.40 -10.88
C ARG A 195 2.98 30.23 -10.95
N LEU A 196 3.37 30.69 -12.14
CA LEU A 196 4.52 31.57 -12.33
C LEU A 196 4.37 32.89 -11.55
N LYS A 197 3.16 33.46 -11.55
CA LYS A 197 2.85 34.65 -10.77
C LYS A 197 2.90 34.39 -9.27
N GLN A 198 2.43 33.22 -8.83
CA GLN A 198 2.29 32.89 -7.42
C GLN A 198 3.65 32.58 -6.77
N ASP A 199 4.54 31.89 -7.48
CA ASP A 199 5.87 31.50 -7.01
C ASP A 199 6.89 31.55 -8.16
N PRO A 200 7.43 32.76 -8.47
CA PRO A 200 8.43 32.93 -9.52
C PRO A 200 9.76 32.24 -9.20
N GLU A 201 10.13 32.15 -7.91
CA GLU A 201 11.39 31.54 -7.49
C GLU A 201 11.38 30.03 -7.71
N ALA A 202 10.30 29.35 -7.33
CA ALA A 202 10.14 27.93 -7.63
C ALA A 202 10.10 27.64 -9.14
N ALA A 203 9.52 28.55 -9.93
CA ALA A 203 9.49 28.43 -11.38
C ALA A 203 10.90 28.53 -11.99
N LEU A 204 11.72 29.46 -11.52
CA LEU A 204 13.12 29.62 -11.91
C LEU A 204 13.96 28.41 -11.51
N ALA A 205 13.84 27.97 -10.26
CA ALA A 205 14.53 26.78 -9.78
C ALA A 205 14.19 25.52 -10.62
N ALA A 206 12.95 25.41 -11.08
CA ALA A 206 12.56 24.34 -11.99
C ALA A 206 13.22 24.43 -13.37
N LEU A 207 13.37 25.64 -13.94
CA LEU A 207 14.10 25.86 -15.20
C LEU A 207 15.58 25.50 -15.03
N ASP A 208 16.22 26.00 -13.99
CA ASP A 208 17.63 25.72 -13.70
C ASP A 208 17.90 24.23 -13.53
N ALA A 209 17.00 23.52 -12.81
CA ALA A 209 17.11 22.09 -12.62
C ALA A 209 17.01 21.29 -13.93
N TRP A 210 16.27 21.79 -14.92
CA TRP A 210 16.12 21.17 -16.24
C TRP A 210 17.10 21.70 -17.28
N GLY A 211 17.94 22.70 -16.95
CA GLY A 211 18.88 23.35 -17.86
C GLY A 211 18.19 24.12 -19.00
N LEU A 212 17.09 24.80 -18.71
CA LEU A 212 16.25 25.55 -19.65
C LEU A 212 16.41 27.08 -19.49
#